data_adf02b1c0c022d07dace9ed4f4341ecd
#
_entry.id   adf02b1c0c022d07dace9ed4f4341ecd
#
_cell.length_a   1.000
_cell.length_b   1.000
_cell.length_c   1.000
_cell.angle_alpha   90.00
_cell.angle_beta   90.00
_cell.angle_gamma   90.00
#
_symmetry.space_group_name_H-M   'P 1'
#
loop_
_entity.id
_entity.type
_entity.pdbx_description
1 polymer ?
#
loop_
_entity_poly.entity_id
_entity_poly.type
_entity_poly.pdbx_seq_one_letter_code
_entity_poly.pdbx_strand_id
1 'polypeptide(L)'
;TRSNVLATTTVVTRQDIDRLQSTSVNDVLSRLPGVDITQNGGSGQLSSIFIRGTNASHVLVLIDGVRLNLAGVSGSADLSQFPIALVQRVEYIRGPRSAVYGSDAIGGVVNIITTRDHPGTEISAGWGSNSYQNYDVSTQQQLGDKTRVTLLGDYAHTHGYDVVAYGNTGTQAQPDNDGFLSKTIYGAL
;
A
#
# COMPACT_ATOMS: atom_id res chain seq x y z
N THR A 1 16.59 20.12 28.42
CA THR A 1 16.44 18.66 28.53
C THR A 1 15.67 18.17 27.32
N ARG A 2 16.37 17.69 26.29
CA ARG A 2 15.76 17.02 25.11
C ARG A 2 15.21 15.70 25.62
N SER A 3 13.92 15.61 25.83
CA SER A 3 13.23 14.33 25.92
C SER A 3 13.36 13.64 24.55
N ASN A 4 14.33 12.73 24.41
CA ASN A 4 14.37 11.77 23.35
C ASN A 4 13.14 10.86 23.49
N VAL A 5 12.00 11.28 22.98
CA VAL A 5 10.91 10.36 22.69
C VAL A 5 11.41 9.53 21.50
N LEU A 6 11.99 8.39 21.82
CA LEU A 6 12.39 7.37 20.84
C LEU A 6 11.11 6.85 20.18
N ALA A 7 10.67 7.55 19.15
CA ALA A 7 9.63 7.01 18.29
C ALA A 7 10.20 5.75 17.62
N THR A 8 9.57 4.64 17.89
CA THR A 8 9.94 3.39 17.22
C THR A 8 9.56 3.50 15.76
N THR A 9 10.56 3.70 14.91
CA THR A 9 10.39 3.71 13.47
C THR A 9 10.75 2.32 12.94
N THR A 10 9.85 1.74 12.15
CA THR A 10 10.08 0.50 11.42
C THR A 10 10.20 0.87 9.93
N VAL A 11 11.22 0.37 9.26
CA VAL A 11 11.42 0.57 7.82
C VAL A 11 11.36 -0.77 7.13
N VAL A 12 10.52 -0.90 6.10
CA VAL A 12 10.47 -2.04 5.19
C VAL A 12 11.05 -1.58 3.87
N THR A 13 12.16 -2.16 3.46
CA THR A 13 12.87 -1.80 2.24
C THR A 13 12.31 -2.52 1.01
N ARG A 14 12.69 -2.08 -0.19
CA ARG A 14 12.35 -2.78 -1.45
C ARG A 14 12.80 -4.25 -1.40
N GLN A 15 14.02 -4.51 -0.92
CA GLN A 15 14.53 -5.88 -0.78
C GLN A 15 13.68 -6.74 0.17
N ASP A 16 13.15 -6.16 1.24
CA ASP A 16 12.24 -6.87 2.15
C ASP A 16 10.92 -7.18 1.46
N ILE A 17 10.36 -6.24 0.70
CA ILE A 17 9.12 -6.40 -0.08
C ILE A 17 9.29 -7.57 -1.07
N ASP A 18 10.39 -7.57 -1.83
CA ASP A 18 10.69 -8.62 -2.81
C ASP A 18 10.90 -9.98 -2.16
N ARG A 19 11.65 -10.03 -1.06
CA ARG A 19 11.90 -11.27 -0.30
C ARG A 19 10.61 -11.86 0.28
N LEU A 20 9.69 -11.00 0.72
CA LEU A 20 8.39 -11.39 1.28
C LEU A 20 7.38 -11.74 0.19
N GLN A 21 7.71 -11.49 -1.08
CA GLN A 21 6.82 -11.67 -2.23
C GLN A 21 5.46 -10.98 -2.03
N SER A 22 5.48 -9.78 -1.44
CA SER A 22 4.28 -9.01 -1.19
C SER A 22 3.66 -8.55 -2.51
N THR A 23 2.37 -8.83 -2.70
CA THR A 23 1.64 -8.54 -3.94
C THR A 23 0.87 -7.22 -3.89
N SER A 24 0.76 -6.61 -2.70
CA SER A 24 0.08 -5.32 -2.50
C SER A 24 0.71 -4.54 -1.35
N VAL A 25 0.44 -3.24 -1.31
CA VAL A 25 0.86 -2.39 -0.18
C VAL A 25 0.19 -2.84 1.11
N ASN A 26 -1.06 -3.28 1.05
CA ASN A 26 -1.79 -3.81 2.20
C ASN A 26 -1.10 -5.03 2.81
N ASP A 27 -0.56 -5.93 1.97
CA ASP A 27 0.20 -7.09 2.44
C ASP A 27 1.49 -6.68 3.17
N VAL A 28 2.19 -5.66 2.68
CA VAL A 28 3.36 -5.09 3.38
C VAL A 28 2.97 -4.51 4.73
N LEU A 29 1.91 -3.72 4.77
CA LEU A 29 1.47 -3.02 5.98
C LEU A 29 0.93 -3.98 7.04
N SER A 30 0.24 -5.06 6.65
CA SER A 30 -0.29 -6.07 7.58
C SER A 30 0.79 -6.80 8.38
N ARG A 31 2.03 -6.78 7.87
CA ARG A 31 3.20 -7.38 8.54
C ARG A 31 3.87 -6.43 9.55
N LEU A 32 3.44 -5.17 9.59
CA LEU A 32 3.96 -4.19 10.53
C LEU A 32 3.38 -4.41 11.94
N PRO A 33 4.19 -4.30 13.00
CA PRO A 33 3.72 -4.59 14.34
C PRO A 33 2.64 -3.61 14.80
N GLY A 34 1.46 -4.16 15.13
CA GLY A 34 0.31 -3.41 15.62
C GLY A 34 -0.47 -2.68 14.53
N VAL A 35 -0.28 -3.05 13.28
CA VAL A 35 -1.12 -2.63 12.15
C VAL A 35 -2.09 -3.76 11.83
N ASP A 36 -3.37 -3.44 11.81
CA ASP A 36 -4.45 -4.33 11.38
C ASP A 36 -5.07 -3.75 10.11
N ILE A 37 -5.30 -4.61 9.14
CA ILE A 37 -5.95 -4.23 7.88
C ILE A 37 -7.22 -5.03 7.73
N THR A 38 -8.33 -4.33 7.60
CA THR A 38 -9.61 -4.94 7.23
C THR A 38 -9.85 -4.71 5.75
N GLN A 39 -10.09 -5.77 5.01
CA GLN A 39 -10.42 -5.75 3.60
C GLN A 39 -11.78 -6.41 3.38
N ASN A 40 -12.63 -5.76 2.60
CA ASN A 40 -14.00 -6.21 2.35
C ASN A 40 -14.06 -7.08 1.08
N GLY A 41 -13.23 -8.12 0.99
CA GLY A 41 -13.24 -9.03 -0.16
C GLY A 41 -11.85 -9.39 -0.68
N GLY A 42 -11.77 -9.76 -1.96
CA GLY A 42 -10.56 -10.16 -2.65
C GLY A 42 -9.62 -9.00 -3.01
N SER A 43 -8.67 -9.27 -3.90
CA SER A 43 -7.71 -8.26 -4.37
C SER A 43 -8.43 -7.04 -4.99
N GLY A 44 -7.96 -5.83 -4.67
CA GLY A 44 -8.51 -4.58 -5.19
C GLY A 44 -9.78 -4.06 -4.51
N GLN A 45 -10.31 -4.77 -3.51
CA GLN A 45 -11.43 -4.29 -2.71
C GLN A 45 -10.99 -3.27 -1.66
N LEU A 46 -11.93 -2.41 -1.26
CA LEU A 46 -11.69 -1.36 -0.26
C LEU A 46 -11.05 -1.93 1.01
N SER A 47 -10.00 -1.28 1.45
CA SER A 47 -9.28 -1.63 2.67
C SER A 47 -9.24 -0.46 3.64
N SER A 48 -9.24 -0.79 4.93
CA SER A 48 -9.07 0.17 6.02
C SER A 48 -7.91 -0.23 6.90
N ILE A 49 -7.05 0.73 7.23
CA ILE A 49 -5.86 0.54 8.03
C ILE A 49 -6.15 0.99 9.46
N PHE A 50 -5.88 0.13 10.43
CA PHE A 50 -6.01 0.40 11.85
C PHE A 50 -4.66 0.21 12.55
N ILE A 51 -4.35 1.05 13.52
CA ILE A 51 -3.15 0.89 14.34
C ILE A 51 -3.58 0.76 15.80
N ARG A 52 -3.20 -0.36 16.44
CA ARG A 52 -3.44 -0.64 17.87
C ARG A 52 -4.90 -0.42 18.32
N GLY A 53 -5.87 -0.81 17.50
CA GLY A 53 -7.29 -0.66 17.81
C GLY A 53 -7.79 0.80 17.79
N THR A 54 -7.02 1.73 17.24
CA THR A 54 -7.52 3.09 16.95
C THR A 54 -8.44 3.07 15.73
N ASN A 55 -9.24 4.12 15.55
CA ASN A 55 -10.03 4.26 14.33
C ASN A 55 -9.12 4.43 13.11
N ALA A 56 -9.56 3.96 11.96
CA ALA A 56 -8.83 4.09 10.70
C ALA A 56 -8.50 5.56 10.33
N SER A 57 -9.35 6.50 10.73
CA SER A 57 -9.13 7.93 10.57
C SER A 57 -7.97 8.51 11.40
N HIS A 58 -7.42 7.74 12.34
CA HIS A 58 -6.29 8.14 13.18
C HIS A 58 -4.94 7.65 12.66
N VAL A 59 -4.91 7.06 11.48
CA VAL A 59 -3.68 6.63 10.79
C VAL A 59 -3.41 7.58 9.64
N LEU A 60 -2.34 8.34 9.77
CA LEU A 60 -1.91 9.23 8.70
C LEU A 60 -1.09 8.45 7.67
N VAL A 61 -1.54 8.45 6.43
CA VAL A 61 -0.80 7.88 5.31
C VAL A 61 -0.23 9.01 4.45
N LEU A 62 1.06 8.90 4.18
CA LEU A 62 1.80 9.82 3.31
C LEU A 62 2.36 9.06 2.12
N ILE A 63 2.47 9.73 0.98
CA ILE A 63 3.24 9.29 -0.19
C ILE A 63 4.29 10.35 -0.44
N ASP A 64 5.56 9.97 -0.37
CA ASP A 64 6.72 10.88 -0.47
C ASP A 64 6.59 12.12 0.42
N GLY A 65 6.08 11.93 1.65
CA GLY A 65 5.86 12.99 2.62
C GLY A 65 4.61 13.84 2.39
N VAL A 66 3.87 13.63 1.30
CA VAL A 66 2.62 14.32 1.00
C VAL A 66 1.44 13.52 1.54
N ARG A 67 0.54 14.18 2.27
CA ARG A 67 -0.63 13.52 2.83
C ARG A 67 -1.53 12.96 1.73
N LEU A 68 -1.83 11.68 1.83
CA LEU A 68 -2.84 11.05 0.99
C LEU A 68 -4.24 11.42 1.52
N ASN A 69 -4.81 12.47 0.94
CA ASN A 69 -6.20 12.84 1.22
C ASN A 69 -7.11 12.09 0.25
N LEU A 70 -7.72 11.02 0.74
CA LEU A 70 -8.83 10.40 0.02
C LEU A 70 -10.13 11.11 0.43
N ALA A 71 -10.82 11.64 -0.55
CA ALA A 71 -12.16 12.15 -0.40
C ALA A 71 -13.14 10.96 -0.21
N GLY A 72 -13.16 10.40 1.00
CA GLY A 72 -14.00 9.28 1.37
C GLY A 72 -14.73 9.55 2.69
N VAL A 73 -15.89 8.96 2.85
CA VAL A 73 -16.81 9.15 3.99
C VAL A 73 -16.17 8.74 5.33
N SER A 74 -15.08 7.99 5.33
CA SER A 74 -14.42 7.46 6.54
C SER A 74 -13.08 8.09 6.90
N GLY A 75 -12.54 9.00 6.06
CA GLY A 75 -11.22 9.60 6.31
C GLY A 75 -10.04 8.61 6.34
N SER A 76 -10.27 7.36 5.96
CA SER A 76 -9.23 6.33 5.88
C SER A 76 -8.59 6.31 4.50
N ALA A 77 -7.26 6.12 4.45
CA ALA A 77 -6.54 5.92 3.20
C ALA A 77 -6.82 4.51 2.66
N ASP A 78 -7.25 4.42 1.41
CA ASP A 78 -7.34 3.16 0.69
C ASP A 78 -6.14 2.98 -0.23
N LEU A 79 -5.33 1.96 0.02
CA LEU A 79 -4.13 1.64 -0.74
C LEU A 79 -4.30 0.40 -1.62
N SER A 80 -5.53 -0.12 -1.74
CA SER A 80 -5.81 -1.35 -2.50
C SER A 80 -5.43 -1.24 -3.98
N GLN A 81 -5.49 -0.03 -4.54
CA GLN A 81 -5.17 0.26 -5.94
C GLN A 81 -3.76 0.83 -6.14
N PHE A 82 -2.99 1.03 -5.03
CA PHE A 82 -1.66 1.60 -5.16
C PHE A 82 -0.65 0.55 -5.67
N PRO A 83 0.03 0.78 -6.82
CA PRO A 83 0.94 -0.20 -7.39
C PRO A 83 2.13 -0.47 -6.48
N ILE A 84 2.31 -1.74 -6.07
CA ILE A 84 3.44 -2.14 -5.22
C ILE A 84 4.79 -1.90 -5.91
N ALA A 85 4.83 -1.93 -7.24
CA ALA A 85 6.02 -1.67 -8.04
C ALA A 85 6.58 -0.25 -7.87
N LEU A 86 5.75 0.73 -7.48
CA LEU A 86 6.21 2.08 -7.14
C LEU A 86 6.90 2.15 -5.78
N VAL A 87 6.62 1.22 -4.87
CA VAL A 87 7.07 1.32 -3.48
C VAL A 87 8.54 0.93 -3.38
N GLN A 88 9.37 1.87 -2.96
CA GLN A 88 10.79 1.64 -2.68
C GLN A 88 11.07 1.33 -1.21
N ARG A 89 10.32 1.94 -0.32
CA ARG A 89 10.31 1.59 1.10
C ARG A 89 9.05 2.10 1.77
N VAL A 90 8.70 1.50 2.89
CA VAL A 90 7.64 1.94 3.79
C VAL A 90 8.26 2.30 5.12
N GLU A 91 8.01 3.52 5.58
CA GLU A 91 8.44 4.02 6.89
C GLU A 91 7.23 4.08 7.82
N TYR A 92 7.26 3.30 8.87
CA TYR A 92 6.19 3.27 9.85
C TYR A 92 6.66 3.86 11.19
N ILE A 93 6.07 4.98 11.58
CA ILE A 93 6.37 5.68 12.84
C ILE A 93 5.22 5.42 13.81
N ARG A 94 5.51 4.65 14.85
CA ARG A 94 4.54 4.32 15.89
C ARG A 94 4.43 5.43 16.93
N GLY A 95 3.21 5.60 17.43
CA GLY A 95 2.90 6.52 18.52
C GLY A 95 2.37 7.86 18.04
N PRO A 96 1.84 8.66 18.96
CA PRO A 96 1.16 9.90 18.63
C PRO A 96 2.14 10.90 18.02
N ARG A 97 1.81 11.36 16.84
CA ARG A 97 2.54 12.38 16.07
C ARG A 97 1.68 13.61 15.77
N SER A 98 0.59 13.75 16.51
CA SER A 98 -0.35 14.86 16.34
C SER A 98 0.30 16.23 16.49
N ALA A 99 1.37 16.36 17.26
CA ALA A 99 2.12 17.60 17.38
C ALA A 99 2.83 18.04 16.08
N VAL A 100 3.13 17.10 15.19
CA VAL A 100 3.83 17.36 13.93
C VAL A 100 2.88 17.28 12.74
N TYR A 101 1.96 16.31 12.75
CA TYR A 101 1.13 15.96 11.60
C TYR A 101 -0.37 16.21 11.82
N GLY A 102 -0.78 16.68 12.98
CA GLY A 102 -2.18 16.95 13.32
C GLY A 102 -2.91 15.75 13.94
N SER A 103 -4.23 15.92 14.15
CA SER A 103 -5.10 14.96 14.85
C SER A 103 -5.15 13.56 14.20
N ASP A 104 -4.93 13.48 12.90
CA ASP A 104 -5.04 12.22 12.15
C ASP A 104 -3.83 11.28 12.39
N ALA A 105 -2.77 11.76 13.07
CA ALA A 105 -1.56 10.99 13.41
C ALA A 105 -1.54 10.52 14.88
N ILE A 106 -2.69 10.28 15.48
CA ILE A 106 -2.80 9.81 16.87
C ILE A 106 -2.34 8.34 16.98
N GLY A 107 -2.71 7.50 16.04
CA GLY A 107 -2.32 6.07 16.00
C GLY A 107 -0.90 5.86 15.50
N GLY A 108 -0.50 6.64 14.53
CA GLY A 108 0.82 6.58 13.90
C GLY A 108 0.83 7.18 12.49
N VAL A 109 2.00 7.12 11.87
CA VAL A 109 2.23 7.62 10.51
C VAL A 109 2.84 6.53 9.65
N VAL A 110 2.26 6.29 8.49
CA VAL A 110 2.80 5.42 7.44
C VAL A 110 3.23 6.32 6.29
N ASN A 111 4.50 6.30 5.93
CA ASN A 111 5.03 7.05 4.80
C ASN A 111 5.53 6.07 3.74
N ILE A 112 4.90 6.09 2.59
CA ILE A 112 5.26 5.27 1.43
C ILE A 112 6.20 6.10 0.57
N ILE A 113 7.41 5.60 0.35
CA ILE A 113 8.41 6.25 -0.46
C ILE A 113 8.46 5.59 -1.83
N THR A 114 8.26 6.37 -2.87
CA THR A 114 8.32 5.92 -4.26
C THR A 114 9.62 6.29 -4.96
N THR A 115 10.36 7.24 -4.39
CA THR A 115 11.62 7.72 -4.94
C THR A 115 12.75 6.72 -4.66
N ARG A 116 13.46 6.29 -5.72
CA ARG A 116 14.68 5.49 -5.60
C ARG A 116 15.86 6.36 -5.23
N ASP A 117 16.80 5.79 -4.47
CA ASP A 117 18.04 6.49 -4.13
C ASP A 117 18.94 6.70 -5.36
N HIS A 118 18.87 5.78 -6.33
CA HIS A 118 19.66 5.83 -7.56
C HIS A 118 18.77 5.70 -8.81
N PRO A 119 19.10 6.38 -9.91
CA PRO A 119 18.45 6.15 -11.20
C PRO A 119 18.55 4.69 -11.63
N GLY A 120 17.53 4.20 -12.31
CA GLY A 120 17.53 2.82 -12.78
C GLY A 120 16.23 2.42 -13.43
N THR A 121 16.25 1.27 -14.08
CA THR A 121 15.09 0.61 -14.66
C THR A 121 14.94 -0.76 -14.00
N GLU A 122 13.73 -1.09 -13.64
CA GLU A 122 13.36 -2.36 -13.04
C GLU A 122 12.20 -2.96 -13.83
N ILE A 123 12.28 -4.25 -14.05
CA ILE A 123 11.25 -5.02 -14.74
C ILE A 123 10.98 -6.22 -13.86
N SER A 124 9.72 -6.47 -13.56
CA SER A 124 9.32 -7.67 -12.84
C SER A 124 8.18 -8.40 -13.53
N ALA A 125 8.09 -9.70 -13.25
CA ALA A 125 7.02 -10.56 -13.67
C ALA A 125 6.75 -11.58 -12.57
N GLY A 126 5.46 -11.79 -12.25
CA GLY A 126 5.04 -12.73 -11.21
C GLY A 126 3.87 -13.57 -11.66
N TRP A 127 3.82 -14.80 -11.15
CA TRP A 127 2.72 -15.72 -11.33
C TRP A 127 2.35 -16.36 -10.00
N GLY A 128 1.06 -16.62 -9.81
CA GLY A 128 0.55 -17.21 -8.58
C GLY A 128 -0.69 -18.07 -8.78
N SER A 129 -1.28 -18.48 -7.67
CA SER A 129 -2.56 -19.20 -7.65
C SER A 129 -3.69 -18.33 -8.21
N ASN A 130 -4.84 -18.96 -8.51
CA ASN A 130 -6.02 -18.28 -9.06
C ASN A 130 -5.73 -17.49 -10.35
N SER A 131 -4.80 -18.00 -11.18
CA SER A 131 -4.34 -17.34 -12.40
C SER A 131 -3.78 -15.93 -12.17
N TYR A 132 -3.21 -15.69 -10.99
CA TYR A 132 -2.54 -14.42 -10.70
C TYR A 132 -1.36 -14.23 -11.64
N GLN A 133 -1.30 -13.08 -12.26
CA GLN A 133 -0.20 -12.63 -13.11
C GLN A 133 0.02 -11.14 -12.85
N ASN A 134 1.28 -10.75 -12.72
CA ASN A 134 1.63 -9.35 -12.75
C ASN A 134 2.87 -9.12 -13.63
N TYR A 135 2.89 -7.99 -14.29
CA TYR A 135 4.01 -7.51 -15.11
C TYR A 135 4.16 -6.02 -14.83
N ASP A 136 5.34 -5.62 -14.40
CA ASP A 136 5.63 -4.21 -14.22
C ASP A 136 6.97 -3.82 -14.81
N VAL A 137 7.02 -2.60 -15.30
CA VAL A 137 8.23 -1.92 -15.73
C VAL A 137 8.24 -0.54 -15.12
N SER A 138 9.29 -0.22 -14.41
CA SER A 138 9.46 1.11 -13.84
C SER A 138 10.84 1.64 -14.15
N THR A 139 10.92 2.91 -14.52
CA THR A 139 12.20 3.59 -14.74
C THR A 139 12.20 4.94 -14.02
N GLN A 140 13.32 5.24 -13.40
CA GLN A 140 13.57 6.54 -12.82
C GLN A 140 14.90 7.06 -13.33
N GLN A 141 14.89 8.22 -13.95
CA GLN A 141 16.04 8.84 -14.56
C GLN A 141 16.24 10.26 -14.03
N GLN A 142 17.51 10.66 -13.88
CA GLN A 142 17.88 12.02 -13.54
C GLN A 142 18.09 12.81 -14.81
N LEU A 143 17.31 13.87 -15.02
CA LEU A 143 17.46 14.81 -16.12
C LEU A 143 18.05 16.12 -15.58
N GLY A 144 19.38 16.27 -15.69
CA GLY A 144 20.08 17.40 -15.08
C GLY A 144 20.16 17.33 -13.56
N ASP A 145 20.51 18.45 -12.92
CA ASP A 145 20.80 18.47 -11.48
C ASP A 145 19.56 18.49 -10.56
N LYS A 146 18.41 18.85 -11.09
CA LYS A 146 17.22 19.12 -10.26
C LYS A 146 15.95 18.39 -10.70
N THR A 147 15.98 17.74 -11.87
CA THR A 147 14.79 17.11 -12.42
C THR A 147 14.94 15.60 -12.41
N ARG A 148 13.97 14.92 -11.87
CA ARG A 148 13.88 13.46 -11.87
C ARG A 148 12.59 13.05 -12.59
N VAL A 149 12.70 12.12 -13.51
CA VAL A 149 11.57 11.55 -14.24
C VAL A 149 11.35 10.13 -13.76
N THR A 150 10.12 9.82 -13.38
CA THR A 150 9.68 8.47 -13.04
C THR A 150 8.56 8.06 -13.99
N LEU A 151 8.70 6.89 -14.61
CA LEU A 151 7.66 6.26 -15.42
C LEU A 151 7.42 4.85 -14.91
N LEU A 152 6.16 4.44 -14.83
CA LEU A 152 5.75 3.09 -14.47
C LEU A 152 4.65 2.63 -15.42
N GLY A 153 4.76 1.37 -15.86
CA GLY A 153 3.66 0.59 -16.40
C GLY A 153 3.46 -0.66 -15.55
N ASP A 154 2.25 -0.89 -15.10
CA ASP A 154 1.87 -2.03 -14.27
C ASP A 154 0.64 -2.71 -14.85
N TYR A 155 0.68 -4.03 -14.85
CA TYR A 155 -0.45 -4.88 -15.21
C TYR A 155 -0.56 -6.00 -14.17
N ALA A 156 -1.71 -6.09 -13.50
CA ALA A 156 -2.01 -7.17 -12.58
C ALA A 156 -3.38 -7.78 -12.90
N HIS A 157 -3.44 -9.10 -12.93
CA HIS A 157 -4.66 -9.85 -13.18
C HIS A 157 -4.75 -11.06 -12.27
N THR A 158 -5.96 -11.36 -11.79
CA THR A 158 -6.30 -12.62 -11.13
C THR A 158 -7.75 -12.98 -11.40
N HIS A 159 -8.05 -14.27 -11.50
CA HIS A 159 -9.43 -14.74 -11.50
C HIS A 159 -10.07 -14.68 -10.09
N GLY A 160 -9.26 -14.47 -9.06
CA GLY A 160 -9.75 -14.42 -7.69
C GLY A 160 -10.30 -15.75 -7.18
N TYR A 161 -11.10 -15.66 -6.16
CA TYR A 161 -11.86 -16.77 -5.56
C TYR A 161 -13.19 -16.22 -5.05
N ASP A 162 -14.17 -17.08 -4.87
CA ASP A 162 -15.45 -16.70 -4.29
C ASP A 162 -15.26 -16.38 -2.80
N VAL A 163 -15.50 -15.13 -2.41
CA VAL A 163 -15.41 -14.66 -1.02
C VAL A 163 -16.73 -14.80 -0.26
N VAL A 164 -17.82 -15.18 -0.94
CA VAL A 164 -19.13 -15.39 -0.33
C VAL A 164 -19.16 -16.78 0.32
N ALA A 165 -19.07 -16.84 1.64
CA ALA A 165 -19.25 -18.08 2.37
C ALA A 165 -20.69 -18.60 2.18
N TYR A 166 -20.84 -19.81 1.63
CA TYR A 166 -22.11 -20.50 1.59
C TYR A 166 -22.64 -20.75 3.01
N GLY A 167 -23.47 -19.86 3.49
CA GLY A 167 -24.07 -19.95 4.82
C GLY A 167 -25.54 -19.55 4.80
N ASN A 168 -26.42 -20.55 4.85
CA ASN A 168 -27.75 -20.57 5.46
C ASN A 168 -28.77 -19.45 5.17
N THR A 169 -28.63 -18.66 4.16
CA THR A 169 -29.63 -17.68 3.74
C THR A 169 -30.14 -18.03 2.35
N GLY A 170 -31.02 -19.00 2.23
CA GLY A 170 -31.95 -19.36 1.14
C GLY A 170 -31.93 -18.72 -0.25
N THR A 171 -30.99 -17.89 -0.55
CA THR A 171 -30.66 -17.35 -1.87
C THR A 171 -29.52 -18.19 -2.46
N GLN A 172 -29.80 -18.85 -3.56
CA GLN A 172 -28.76 -19.48 -4.38
C GLN A 172 -27.86 -18.37 -4.95
N ALA A 173 -26.87 -17.94 -4.18
CA ALA A 173 -25.77 -17.18 -4.72
C ALA A 173 -25.02 -18.11 -5.68
N GLN A 174 -25.02 -17.81 -6.96
CA GLN A 174 -24.17 -18.54 -7.89
C GLN A 174 -22.72 -18.25 -7.48
N PRO A 175 -21.88 -19.29 -7.35
CA PRO A 175 -20.47 -19.07 -7.08
C PRO A 175 -19.88 -18.27 -8.23
N ASP A 176 -19.42 -17.08 -7.96
CA ASP A 176 -18.65 -16.27 -8.88
C ASP A 176 -17.29 -15.96 -8.27
N ASN A 177 -16.28 -15.96 -9.11
CA ASN A 177 -14.94 -15.60 -8.68
C ASN A 177 -14.80 -14.08 -8.71
N ASP A 178 -14.36 -13.51 -7.57
CA ASP A 178 -14.04 -12.09 -7.46
C ASP A 178 -12.70 -11.81 -8.14
N GLY A 179 -12.71 -11.77 -9.47
CA GLY A 179 -11.55 -11.47 -10.28
C GLY A 179 -11.14 -10.00 -10.18
N PHE A 180 -9.85 -9.74 -10.34
CA PHE A 180 -9.29 -8.41 -10.34
C PHE A 180 -8.41 -8.16 -11.56
N LEU A 181 -8.56 -7.00 -12.18
CA LEU A 181 -7.71 -6.53 -13.27
C LEU A 181 -7.30 -5.08 -12.99
N SER A 182 -6.01 -4.83 -12.89
CA SER A 182 -5.43 -3.49 -12.81
C SER A 182 -4.52 -3.24 -13.98
N LYS A 183 -4.59 -2.02 -14.51
CA LYS A 183 -3.66 -1.50 -15.52
C LYS A 183 -3.33 -0.07 -15.13
N THR A 184 -2.08 0.16 -14.79
CA THR A 184 -1.63 1.47 -14.33
C THR A 184 -0.54 2.00 -15.22
N ILE A 185 -0.64 3.26 -15.60
CA ILE A 185 0.46 4.03 -16.18
C ILE A 185 0.64 5.24 -15.28
N TYR A 186 1.85 5.42 -14.79
CA TYR A 186 2.20 6.52 -13.90
C TYR A 186 3.40 7.29 -14.46
N GLY A 187 3.36 8.61 -14.37
CA GLY A 187 4.47 9.48 -14.73
C GLY A 187 4.58 10.63 -13.72
N ALA A 188 5.81 10.93 -13.30
CA ALA A 188 6.13 12.04 -12.42
C ALA A 188 7.41 12.75 -12.85
N LEU A 189 7.49 14.07 -12.58
CA LEU A 189 8.61 14.97 -12.82
C LEU A 189 9.09 15.58 -11.51
#